data_cc9d8002955722de3bcdbb791e54f176
#
_entry.id   cc9d8002955722de3bcdbb791e54f176
#
_cell.length_a   1.000
_cell.length_b   1.000
_cell.length_c   1.000
_cell.angle_alpha   90.00
_cell.angle_beta   90.00
_cell.angle_gamma   90.00
#
_symmetry.space_group_name_H-M   'P 1'
#
loop_
_entity.id
_entity.type
_entity.pdbx_description
1 polymer ?
#
loop_
_entity_poly.entity_id
_entity_poly.type
_entity_poly.pdbx_seq_one_letter_code
_entity_poly.pdbx_strand_id
1 'polypeptide(L)'
;MRILVWHGYLLSGTGSNIYTQALVREWARAGHDVTVFSQEPHPERFDLAGAVAVRPRIGPVLPVFVLDRYEGLDARLLQDLTQAERDAYVEANAAALREHLPADLVFANHVLLGAPVGAATGARFAVKAHGSELEYSMRGNDELSAWGRESLKHADAVYVGSVHIREVLEEVVGHVDHVREVPPGVDVDEFEPEDREVALAALLDELRSDPPNPGDANERVPDEGNAERLAEWFASDRPTVLYFGKLLYNKGVHVLFDALRELEDVRALIVGFGDYREELEQIAPPGTLFTGPLEHRHLAHLIPLCDVTVVPSIFPEAFGMVAAEAAAAGSLPLVARHSGLAEIAEGLGDPRFAFETGDAADLAGKLRALLELPADERRRLADAARRTVVEKWSWPSVAARLLS
;
A
#
# COMPACT_ATOMS: atom_id res chain seq x y z
N MET A 1 13.13 -0.78 23.44
CA MET A 1 14.24 -1.17 22.55
C MET A 1 14.74 0.05 21.82
N ARG A 2 16.02 0.03 21.42
CA ARG A 2 16.58 1.01 20.47
C ARG A 2 16.58 0.38 19.07
N ILE A 3 15.86 0.99 18.14
CA ILE A 3 15.61 0.45 16.80
C ILE A 3 16.09 1.46 15.75
N LEU A 4 16.95 1.00 14.84
CA LEU A 4 17.36 1.77 13.68
C LEU A 4 16.63 1.24 12.46
N VAL A 5 15.84 2.09 11.80
CA VAL A 5 15.08 1.72 10.59
C VAL A 5 15.75 2.33 9.37
N TRP A 6 16.29 1.49 8.50
CA TRP A 6 16.79 1.96 7.22
C TRP A 6 15.74 1.80 6.13
N HIS A 7 15.45 2.87 5.42
CA HIS A 7 14.53 2.85 4.28
C HIS A 7 15.22 3.30 2.98
N GLY A 8 16.03 4.35 3.06
CA GLY A 8 16.81 4.84 1.92
C GLY A 8 16.04 5.70 0.91
N TYR A 9 14.71 5.83 1.07
CA TYR A 9 13.83 6.62 0.19
C TYR A 9 13.10 7.72 0.96
N LEU A 10 11.96 8.21 0.42
CA LEU A 10 11.11 9.21 1.08
C LEU A 10 10.19 8.55 2.13
N LEU A 11 9.41 9.35 2.83
CA LEU A 11 8.41 8.88 3.79
C LEU A 11 6.96 8.97 3.27
N SER A 12 6.78 9.39 2.00
CA SER A 12 5.48 9.48 1.34
C SER A 12 5.53 9.03 -0.11
N GLY A 13 4.39 8.89 -0.77
CA GLY A 13 4.24 8.66 -2.21
C GLY A 13 4.12 7.20 -2.62
N THR A 14 4.98 6.31 -2.14
CA THR A 14 4.92 4.86 -2.48
C THR A 14 4.51 4.00 -1.30
N GLY A 15 4.05 2.77 -1.57
CA GLY A 15 3.62 1.86 -0.52
C GLY A 15 4.70 1.54 0.52
N SER A 16 5.97 1.38 0.11
CA SER A 16 7.07 1.14 1.05
C SER A 16 7.42 2.37 1.89
N ASN A 17 7.22 3.57 1.35
CA ASN A 17 7.41 4.83 2.09
C ASN A 17 6.36 4.98 3.19
N ILE A 18 5.08 4.79 2.84
CA ILE A 18 3.94 4.83 3.78
C ILE A 18 4.09 3.73 4.84
N TYR A 19 4.46 2.50 4.41
CA TYR A 19 4.77 1.41 5.33
C TYR A 19 5.82 1.80 6.37
N THR A 20 6.92 2.41 5.93
CA THR A 20 8.03 2.80 6.82
C THR A 20 7.62 3.90 7.78
N GLN A 21 6.93 4.93 7.30
CA GLN A 21 6.41 6.01 8.14
C GLN A 21 5.49 5.48 9.24
N ALA A 22 4.51 4.66 8.87
CA ALA A 22 3.56 4.09 9.82
C ALA A 22 4.23 3.17 10.84
N LEU A 23 5.15 2.30 10.41
CA LEU A 23 5.88 1.40 11.29
C LEU A 23 6.75 2.16 12.31
N VAL A 24 7.46 3.18 11.85
CA VAL A 24 8.29 4.05 12.71
C VAL A 24 7.42 4.73 13.76
N ARG A 25 6.29 5.30 13.35
CA ARG A 25 5.30 5.94 14.22
C ARG A 25 4.80 4.97 15.31
N GLU A 26 4.41 3.76 14.91
CA GLU A 26 3.86 2.78 15.85
C GLU A 26 4.91 2.25 16.84
N TRP A 27 6.13 2.00 16.41
CA TRP A 27 7.18 1.61 17.34
C TRP A 27 7.53 2.74 18.30
N ALA A 28 7.55 3.99 17.87
CA ALA A 28 7.75 5.14 18.74
C ALA A 28 6.59 5.30 19.73
N ARG A 29 5.33 5.16 19.30
CA ARG A 29 4.13 5.15 20.16
C ARG A 29 4.16 4.02 21.19
N ALA A 30 4.72 2.86 20.84
CA ALA A 30 4.92 1.74 21.74
C ALA A 30 6.07 1.97 22.76
N GLY A 31 6.73 3.12 22.75
CA GLY A 31 7.77 3.51 23.69
C GLY A 31 9.17 3.01 23.33
N HIS A 32 9.41 2.64 22.06
CA HIS A 32 10.74 2.32 21.58
C HIS A 32 11.50 3.61 21.19
N ASP A 33 12.83 3.59 21.35
CA ASP A 33 13.74 4.64 20.85
C ASP A 33 14.03 4.34 19.37
N VAL A 34 13.38 5.07 18.48
CA VAL A 34 13.39 4.79 17.03
C VAL A 34 14.13 5.89 16.27
N THR A 35 15.06 5.49 15.43
CA THR A 35 15.73 6.38 14.46
C THR A 35 15.48 5.85 13.05
N VAL A 36 14.89 6.67 12.16
CA VAL A 36 14.70 6.33 10.74
C VAL A 36 15.72 7.00 9.85
N PHE A 37 16.34 6.24 8.98
CA PHE A 37 17.30 6.68 7.97
C PHE A 37 16.61 6.72 6.62
N SER A 38 16.36 7.92 6.11
CA SER A 38 15.63 8.15 4.85
C SER A 38 16.23 9.32 4.07
N GLN A 39 15.85 9.48 2.82
CA GLN A 39 16.19 10.63 1.99
C GLN A 39 15.12 11.74 2.02
N GLU A 40 14.16 11.64 2.95
CA GLU A 40 13.13 12.66 3.14
C GLU A 40 13.76 14.04 3.44
N PRO A 41 13.52 15.06 2.61
CA PRO A 41 14.06 16.40 2.87
C PRO A 41 13.31 17.14 3.98
N HIS A 42 12.04 16.78 4.23
CA HIS A 42 11.13 17.48 5.14
C HIS A 42 10.47 16.52 6.14
N PRO A 43 11.25 15.80 6.98
CA PRO A 43 10.69 14.81 7.91
C PRO A 43 9.77 15.45 8.97
N GLU A 44 9.89 16.77 9.22
CA GLU A 44 9.02 17.53 10.13
C GLU A 44 7.56 17.62 9.68
N ARG A 45 7.27 17.25 8.43
CA ARG A 45 5.90 17.22 7.89
C ARG A 45 5.14 15.94 8.24
N PHE A 46 5.84 14.96 8.82
CA PHE A 46 5.28 13.65 9.13
C PHE A 46 5.14 13.45 10.64
N ASP A 47 4.02 12.87 11.06
CA ASP A 47 3.88 12.34 12.42
C ASP A 47 4.73 11.06 12.57
N LEU A 48 5.88 11.20 13.20
CA LEU A 48 6.77 10.08 13.54
C LEU A 48 6.71 9.76 15.05
N ALA A 49 5.75 10.31 15.78
CA ALA A 49 5.55 10.11 17.23
C ALA A 49 6.82 10.32 18.07
N GLY A 50 7.68 11.25 17.65
CA GLY A 50 8.93 11.58 18.35
C GLY A 50 10.15 10.73 17.90
N ALA A 51 10.03 9.84 16.93
CA ALA A 51 11.18 9.17 16.33
C ALA A 51 12.09 10.19 15.63
N VAL A 52 13.39 9.92 15.66
CA VAL A 52 14.40 10.80 15.03
C VAL A 52 14.56 10.40 13.56
N ALA A 53 14.52 11.40 12.66
CA ALA A 53 14.85 11.18 11.26
C ALA A 53 16.28 11.63 10.95
N VAL A 54 17.02 10.78 10.26
CA VAL A 54 18.41 11.03 9.81
C VAL A 54 18.46 10.89 8.29
N ARG A 55 19.08 11.87 7.62
CA ARG A 55 19.32 11.84 6.18
C ARG A 55 20.79 11.52 5.91
N PRO A 56 21.13 10.26 5.51
CA PRO A 56 22.50 9.90 5.15
C PRO A 56 23.02 10.68 3.95
N ARG A 57 24.31 11.01 3.96
CA ARG A 57 24.97 11.71 2.84
C ARG A 57 25.41 10.68 1.80
N ILE A 58 24.54 10.35 0.87
CA ILE A 58 24.75 9.31 -0.17
C ILE A 58 25.42 9.83 -1.45
N GLY A 59 25.74 11.13 -1.53
CA GLY A 59 26.14 11.77 -2.79
C GLY A 59 24.92 12.15 -3.66
N PRO A 60 25.12 12.42 -4.96
CA PRO A 60 24.04 12.90 -5.84
C PRO A 60 23.11 11.78 -6.35
N VAL A 61 23.59 10.54 -6.42
CA VAL A 61 22.86 9.41 -7.04
C VAL A 61 22.03 8.68 -6.00
N LEU A 62 20.74 8.52 -6.30
CA LEU A 62 19.82 7.65 -5.57
C LEU A 62 19.52 6.40 -6.40
N PRO A 63 19.95 5.21 -5.96
CA PRO A 63 19.56 3.96 -6.59
C PRO A 63 18.07 3.70 -6.37
N VAL A 64 17.33 3.39 -7.46
CA VAL A 64 15.89 3.10 -7.40
C VAL A 64 15.54 1.82 -8.16
N PHE A 65 14.41 1.20 -7.83
CA PHE A 65 13.90 0.02 -8.54
C PHE A 65 12.98 0.42 -9.70
N VAL A 66 12.32 1.57 -9.56
CA VAL A 66 11.47 2.19 -10.59
C VAL A 66 11.83 3.67 -10.65
N LEU A 67 11.96 4.21 -11.86
CA LEU A 67 12.26 5.63 -12.02
C LEU A 67 11.11 6.49 -11.48
N ASP A 68 11.48 7.46 -10.65
CA ASP A 68 10.61 8.51 -10.14
C ASP A 68 11.44 9.78 -9.92
N ARG A 69 10.80 10.88 -9.57
CA ARG A 69 11.48 12.17 -9.32
C ARG A 69 11.75 12.34 -7.83
N TYR A 70 12.99 12.64 -7.50
CA TYR A 70 13.44 12.91 -6.14
C TYR A 70 14.12 14.27 -6.09
N GLU A 71 13.63 15.17 -5.28
CA GLU A 71 14.16 16.53 -5.16
C GLU A 71 15.64 16.53 -4.73
N GLY A 72 16.47 17.14 -5.57
CA GLY A 72 17.92 17.27 -5.31
C GLY A 72 18.75 16.00 -5.44
N LEU A 73 18.16 14.90 -5.98
CA LEU A 73 18.84 13.63 -6.20
C LEU A 73 18.66 13.16 -7.65
N ASP A 74 19.69 12.54 -8.21
CA ASP A 74 19.67 11.88 -9.51
C ASP A 74 19.24 10.41 -9.33
N ALA A 75 17.97 10.13 -9.61
CA ALA A 75 17.42 8.80 -9.50
C ALA A 75 17.88 7.93 -10.69
N ARG A 76 18.58 6.85 -10.41
CA ARG A 76 19.06 5.89 -11.40
C ARG A 76 18.62 4.48 -11.08
N LEU A 77 18.21 3.73 -12.10
CA LEU A 77 17.86 2.32 -11.90
C LEU A 77 19.05 1.54 -11.33
N LEU A 78 18.78 0.71 -10.34
CA LEU A 78 19.82 -0.05 -9.65
C LEU A 78 20.64 -0.94 -10.58
N GLN A 79 19.99 -1.54 -11.60
CA GLN A 79 20.64 -2.36 -12.61
C GLN A 79 21.60 -1.58 -13.52
N ASP A 80 21.47 -0.26 -13.61
CA ASP A 80 22.34 0.60 -14.43
C ASP A 80 23.56 1.12 -13.66
N LEU A 81 23.64 0.81 -12.36
CA LEU A 81 24.77 1.19 -11.51
C LEU A 81 25.87 0.13 -11.57
N THR A 82 27.10 0.61 -11.56
CA THR A 82 28.27 -0.25 -11.38
C THR A 82 28.34 -0.82 -9.96
N GLN A 83 29.04 -1.93 -9.77
CA GLN A 83 29.25 -2.49 -8.43
C GLN A 83 29.90 -1.45 -7.48
N ALA A 84 30.87 -0.68 -7.96
CA ALA A 84 31.54 0.35 -7.14
C ALA A 84 30.58 1.47 -6.68
N GLU A 85 29.62 1.87 -7.52
CA GLU A 85 28.58 2.85 -7.15
C GLU A 85 27.63 2.25 -6.11
N ARG A 86 27.21 0.99 -6.27
CA ARG A 86 26.40 0.26 -5.28
C ARG A 86 27.12 0.14 -3.94
N ASP A 87 28.39 -0.26 -3.95
CA ASP A 87 29.20 -0.40 -2.73
C ASP A 87 29.39 0.94 -2.01
N ALA A 88 29.63 2.02 -2.75
CA ALA A 88 29.75 3.37 -2.19
C ALA A 88 28.44 3.82 -1.53
N TYR A 89 27.30 3.53 -2.17
CA TYR A 89 25.98 3.84 -1.59
C TYR A 89 25.72 3.04 -0.31
N VAL A 90 26.00 1.73 -0.32
CA VAL A 90 25.86 0.85 0.85
C VAL A 90 26.72 1.36 2.00
N GLU A 91 28.00 1.65 1.76
CA GLU A 91 28.92 2.10 2.79
C GLU A 91 28.53 3.47 3.36
N ALA A 92 28.08 4.42 2.53
CA ALA A 92 27.62 5.72 3.00
C ALA A 92 26.42 5.60 3.98
N ASN A 93 25.47 4.72 3.67
CA ASN A 93 24.35 4.45 4.55
C ASN A 93 24.76 3.67 5.81
N ALA A 94 25.56 2.62 5.67
CA ALA A 94 26.04 1.83 6.80
C ALA A 94 26.87 2.68 7.78
N ALA A 95 27.71 3.58 7.26
CA ALA A 95 28.48 4.52 8.09
C ALA A 95 27.55 5.41 8.94
N ALA A 96 26.48 5.96 8.35
CA ALA A 96 25.50 6.75 9.08
C ALA A 96 24.79 5.92 10.18
N LEU A 97 24.43 4.66 9.90
CA LEU A 97 23.81 3.80 10.93
C LEU A 97 24.80 3.47 12.06
N ARG A 98 26.09 3.23 11.74
CA ARG A 98 27.10 2.90 12.76
C ARG A 98 27.32 4.03 13.77
N GLU A 99 27.09 5.29 13.41
CA GLU A 99 27.13 6.44 14.33
C GLU A 99 26.06 6.35 15.42
N HIS A 100 25.00 5.55 15.18
CA HIS A 100 23.86 5.37 16.09
C HIS A 100 23.90 4.01 16.85
N LEU A 101 24.94 3.20 16.65
CA LEU A 101 25.12 1.96 17.40
C LEU A 101 25.67 2.24 18.83
N PRO A 102 25.41 1.35 19.84
CA PRO A 102 24.68 0.09 19.71
C PRO A 102 23.16 0.27 19.61
N ALA A 103 22.50 -0.67 18.93
CA ALA A 103 21.06 -0.77 18.84
C ALA A 103 20.63 -2.23 19.07
N ASP A 104 19.39 -2.44 19.53
CA ASP A 104 18.82 -3.76 19.72
C ASP A 104 18.47 -4.41 18.38
N LEU A 105 18.08 -3.61 17.37
CA LEU A 105 17.70 -4.06 16.05
C LEU A 105 18.01 -3.00 14.99
N VAL A 106 18.59 -3.42 13.87
CA VAL A 106 18.55 -2.70 12.61
C VAL A 106 17.47 -3.33 11.74
N PHE A 107 16.44 -2.58 11.38
CA PHE A 107 15.37 -3.03 10.49
C PHE A 107 15.55 -2.37 9.12
N ALA A 108 15.84 -3.16 8.10
CA ALA A 108 16.13 -2.66 6.76
C ALA A 108 15.00 -3.00 5.80
N ASN A 109 14.53 -2.00 5.06
CA ASN A 109 13.57 -2.21 3.99
C ASN A 109 14.29 -2.59 2.69
N HIS A 110 13.68 -3.47 1.92
CA HIS A 110 14.13 -4.05 0.66
C HIS A 110 15.30 -5.05 0.78
N VAL A 111 15.19 -6.11 -0.01
CA VAL A 111 16.24 -7.13 -0.13
C VAL A 111 17.50 -6.54 -0.77
N LEU A 112 17.33 -5.81 -1.88
CA LEU A 112 18.43 -5.04 -2.47
C LEU A 112 18.59 -3.72 -1.73
N LEU A 113 19.81 -3.27 -1.59
CA LEU A 113 20.24 -2.10 -0.84
C LEU A 113 20.07 -2.26 0.68
N GLY A 114 18.87 -2.60 1.18
CA GLY A 114 18.60 -2.74 2.60
C GLY A 114 19.37 -3.89 3.28
N ALA A 115 19.33 -5.09 2.70
CA ALA A 115 20.08 -6.20 3.28
C ALA A 115 21.61 -5.96 3.23
N PRO A 116 22.20 -5.47 2.13
CA PRO A 116 23.62 -5.06 2.11
C PRO A 116 23.96 -3.98 3.14
N VAL A 117 23.12 -2.95 3.31
CA VAL A 117 23.32 -1.90 4.33
C VAL A 117 23.26 -2.50 5.73
N GLY A 118 22.26 -3.32 6.03
CA GLY A 118 22.13 -4.02 7.31
C GLY A 118 23.37 -4.86 7.63
N ALA A 119 23.80 -5.70 6.69
CA ALA A 119 25.00 -6.54 6.84
C ALA A 119 26.27 -5.70 7.07
N ALA A 120 26.43 -4.59 6.32
CA ALA A 120 27.60 -3.72 6.45
C ALA A 120 27.67 -2.98 7.80
N THR A 121 26.58 -2.88 8.57
CA THR A 121 26.62 -2.30 9.92
C THR A 121 27.37 -3.17 10.92
N GLY A 122 27.39 -4.50 10.72
CA GLY A 122 27.92 -5.49 11.69
C GLY A 122 27.03 -5.71 12.91
N ALA A 123 25.83 -5.11 12.95
CA ALA A 123 24.83 -5.29 13.99
C ALA A 123 23.82 -6.38 13.62
N ARG A 124 22.99 -6.82 14.59
CA ARG A 124 21.81 -7.65 14.32
C ARG A 124 20.84 -6.89 13.42
N PHE A 125 20.39 -7.54 12.35
CA PHE A 125 19.43 -6.90 11.45
C PHE A 125 18.37 -7.86 10.92
N ALA A 126 17.23 -7.27 10.61
CA ALA A 126 16.13 -7.92 9.89
C ALA A 126 15.83 -7.17 8.60
N VAL A 127 15.26 -7.86 7.63
CA VAL A 127 14.94 -7.29 6.31
C VAL A 127 13.45 -7.45 6.02
N LYS A 128 12.82 -6.41 5.48
CA LYS A 128 11.47 -6.47 4.89
C LYS A 128 11.55 -6.42 3.36
N ALA A 129 11.13 -7.50 2.71
CA ALA A 129 10.91 -7.51 1.27
C ALA A 129 9.56 -6.86 0.93
N HIS A 130 9.56 -5.92 -0.04
CA HIS A 130 8.37 -5.19 -0.46
C HIS A 130 7.77 -5.66 -1.79
N GLY A 131 8.53 -6.42 -2.60
CA GLY A 131 8.12 -6.97 -3.89
C GLY A 131 8.64 -6.19 -5.09
N SER A 132 8.68 -4.86 -5.07
CA SER A 132 9.15 -4.07 -6.21
C SER A 132 10.60 -4.37 -6.61
N GLU A 133 11.49 -4.52 -5.64
CA GLU A 133 12.88 -4.91 -5.88
C GLU A 133 12.98 -6.32 -6.47
N LEU A 134 12.11 -7.24 -6.04
CA LEU A 134 12.09 -8.61 -6.52
C LEU A 134 11.66 -8.68 -7.98
N GLU A 135 10.57 -7.99 -8.32
CA GLU A 135 9.95 -8.03 -9.65
C GLU A 135 10.70 -7.18 -10.69
N TYR A 136 11.12 -5.95 -10.31
CA TYR A 136 11.63 -4.99 -11.30
C TYR A 136 13.15 -4.97 -11.42
N SER A 137 13.88 -5.46 -10.41
CA SER A 137 15.35 -5.42 -10.42
C SER A 137 16.01 -6.78 -10.34
N MET A 138 15.43 -7.73 -9.59
CA MET A 138 16.05 -9.05 -9.39
C MET A 138 15.56 -10.07 -10.42
N ARG A 139 14.27 -10.13 -10.72
CA ARG A 139 13.72 -11.10 -11.68
C ARG A 139 14.41 -10.95 -13.04
N GLY A 140 15.07 -12.03 -13.48
CA GLY A 140 15.83 -12.04 -14.73
C GLY A 140 17.21 -11.37 -14.67
N ASN A 141 17.68 -10.99 -13.48
CA ASN A 141 19.02 -10.43 -13.26
C ASN A 141 19.79 -11.28 -12.23
N ASP A 142 20.61 -12.21 -12.73
CA ASP A 142 21.36 -13.17 -11.90
C ASP A 142 22.36 -12.48 -10.96
N GLU A 143 22.98 -11.37 -11.37
CA GLU A 143 23.94 -10.62 -10.57
C GLU A 143 23.25 -10.00 -9.33
N LEU A 144 22.15 -9.29 -9.53
CA LEU A 144 21.41 -8.67 -8.43
C LEU A 144 20.75 -9.73 -7.53
N SER A 145 20.25 -10.82 -8.10
CA SER A 145 19.72 -11.96 -7.34
C SER A 145 20.79 -12.63 -6.47
N ALA A 146 22.00 -12.81 -7.00
CA ALA A 146 23.13 -13.34 -6.23
C ALA A 146 23.56 -12.39 -5.12
N TRP A 147 23.58 -11.08 -5.37
CA TRP A 147 23.89 -10.06 -4.37
C TRP A 147 22.87 -10.04 -3.23
N GLY A 148 21.59 -10.08 -3.55
CA GLY A 148 20.51 -10.18 -2.56
C GLY A 148 20.60 -11.45 -1.73
N ARG A 149 20.79 -12.61 -2.37
CA ARG A 149 20.96 -13.92 -1.70
C ARG A 149 22.12 -13.90 -0.71
N GLU A 150 23.27 -13.36 -1.11
CA GLU A 150 24.43 -13.31 -0.24
C GLU A 150 24.19 -12.42 0.98
N SER A 151 23.58 -11.26 0.78
CA SER A 151 23.27 -10.31 1.86
C SER A 151 22.26 -10.87 2.86
N LEU A 152 21.27 -11.63 2.40
CA LEU A 152 20.25 -12.23 3.26
C LEU A 152 20.77 -13.31 4.20
N LYS A 153 21.92 -13.96 3.87
CA LYS A 153 22.54 -14.97 4.77
C LYS A 153 22.92 -14.41 6.14
N HIS A 154 23.06 -13.10 6.25
CA HIS A 154 23.48 -12.42 7.48
C HIS A 154 22.30 -11.83 8.26
N ALA A 155 21.07 -11.90 7.71
CA ALA A 155 19.88 -11.39 8.36
C ALA A 155 19.36 -12.38 9.43
N ASP A 156 18.99 -11.86 10.60
CA ASP A 156 18.37 -12.67 11.67
C ASP A 156 16.92 -13.08 11.32
N ALA A 157 16.24 -12.27 10.51
CA ALA A 157 14.91 -12.55 9.99
C ALA A 157 14.69 -11.83 8.65
N VAL A 158 13.90 -12.47 7.78
CA VAL A 158 13.40 -11.87 6.54
C VAL A 158 11.89 -11.83 6.60
N TYR A 159 11.30 -10.65 6.48
CA TYR A 159 9.86 -10.46 6.50
C TYR A 159 9.32 -10.28 5.09
N VAL A 160 8.24 -10.99 4.78
CA VAL A 160 7.46 -10.84 3.54
C VAL A 160 6.03 -10.41 3.86
N GLY A 161 5.33 -9.80 2.89
CA GLY A 161 3.97 -9.32 3.09
C GLY A 161 2.89 -10.39 2.93
N SER A 162 3.21 -11.49 2.26
CA SER A 162 2.27 -12.55 1.90
C SER A 162 3.03 -13.83 1.52
N VAL A 163 2.32 -14.95 1.42
CA VAL A 163 2.84 -16.20 0.85
C VAL A 163 3.31 -15.98 -0.59
N HIS A 164 2.53 -15.24 -1.37
CA HIS A 164 2.91 -14.88 -2.73
C HIS A 164 4.28 -14.18 -2.81
N ILE A 165 4.53 -13.19 -1.96
CA ILE A 165 5.84 -12.50 -1.93
C ILE A 165 6.96 -13.43 -1.43
N ARG A 166 6.66 -14.40 -0.56
CA ARG A 166 7.60 -15.45 -0.18
C ARG A 166 7.98 -16.31 -1.40
N GLU A 167 7.00 -16.75 -2.18
CA GLU A 167 7.23 -17.55 -3.39
C GLU A 167 8.08 -16.77 -4.40
N VAL A 168 7.76 -15.50 -4.63
CA VAL A 168 8.56 -14.62 -5.51
C VAL A 168 9.98 -14.45 -4.99
N LEU A 169 10.16 -14.23 -3.68
CA LEU A 169 11.48 -14.13 -3.06
C LEU A 169 12.29 -15.43 -3.31
N GLU A 170 11.72 -16.59 -3.01
CA GLU A 170 12.38 -17.89 -3.17
C GLU A 170 12.66 -18.23 -4.65
N GLU A 171 11.79 -17.81 -5.57
CA GLU A 171 12.03 -17.93 -7.01
C GLU A 171 13.28 -17.15 -7.45
N VAL A 172 13.43 -15.92 -6.92
CA VAL A 172 14.50 -15.01 -7.34
C VAL A 172 15.83 -15.28 -6.66
N VAL A 173 15.84 -15.56 -5.34
CA VAL A 173 17.09 -15.75 -4.57
C VAL A 173 17.34 -17.19 -4.16
N GLY A 174 16.40 -18.11 -4.38
CA GLY A 174 16.42 -19.47 -3.85
C GLY A 174 15.92 -19.52 -2.41
N HIS A 175 16.05 -20.69 -1.77
CA HIS A 175 15.59 -20.88 -0.40
C HIS A 175 16.27 -19.91 0.57
N VAL A 176 15.47 -19.32 1.45
CA VAL A 176 15.89 -18.37 2.49
C VAL A 176 15.41 -18.89 3.85
N ASP A 177 16.34 -19.04 4.78
CA ASP A 177 16.03 -19.38 6.16
C ASP A 177 15.36 -18.20 6.89
N HIS A 178 14.58 -18.50 7.93
CA HIS A 178 13.98 -17.50 8.83
C HIS A 178 13.04 -16.49 8.14
N VAL A 179 12.36 -16.89 7.04
CA VAL A 179 11.30 -16.08 6.43
C VAL A 179 10.05 -16.11 7.30
N ARG A 180 9.50 -14.92 7.59
CA ARG A 180 8.27 -14.73 8.35
C ARG A 180 7.27 -13.90 7.55
N GLU A 181 6.02 -14.36 7.53
CA GLU A 181 4.94 -13.65 6.86
C GLU A 181 4.29 -12.65 7.82
N VAL A 182 4.54 -11.37 7.56
CA VAL A 182 3.93 -10.27 8.29
C VAL A 182 3.42 -9.26 7.27
N PRO A 183 2.11 -9.27 6.99
CA PRO A 183 1.47 -8.31 6.09
C PRO A 183 1.70 -6.86 6.52
N PRO A 184 1.53 -5.89 5.61
CA PRO A 184 1.52 -4.48 5.98
C PRO A 184 0.33 -4.16 6.88
N GLY A 185 0.44 -3.09 7.66
CA GLY A 185 -0.61 -2.63 8.54
C GLY A 185 -1.60 -1.69 7.84
N VAL A 186 -2.78 -1.56 8.44
CA VAL A 186 -3.81 -0.56 8.11
C VAL A 186 -3.96 0.39 9.29
N ASP A 187 -4.16 1.66 9.01
CA ASP A 187 -4.51 2.66 10.03
C ASP A 187 -6.00 2.54 10.34
N VAL A 188 -6.32 1.74 11.35
CA VAL A 188 -7.70 1.44 11.73
C VAL A 188 -8.38 2.56 12.51
N ASP A 189 -7.61 3.56 12.92
CA ASP A 189 -8.11 4.79 13.57
C ASP A 189 -8.45 5.84 12.49
N GLU A 190 -7.72 5.87 11.37
CA GLU A 190 -8.06 6.69 10.21
C GLU A 190 -9.21 6.07 9.42
N PHE A 191 -9.14 4.77 9.15
CA PHE A 191 -10.19 4.01 8.45
C PHE A 191 -11.13 3.36 9.47
N GLU A 192 -12.12 4.11 9.94
CA GLU A 192 -13.15 3.59 10.82
C GLU A 192 -14.56 3.77 10.23
N PRO A 193 -15.52 2.92 10.59
CA PRO A 193 -16.90 3.10 10.17
C PRO A 193 -17.47 4.39 10.74
N GLU A 194 -18.03 5.21 9.88
CA GLU A 194 -18.69 6.44 10.25
C GLU A 194 -20.20 6.39 9.92
N ASP A 195 -20.98 7.19 10.65
CA ASP A 195 -22.35 7.46 10.24
C ASP A 195 -22.37 8.17 8.89
N ARG A 196 -23.30 7.76 8.01
CA ARG A 196 -23.38 8.24 6.62
C ARG A 196 -23.46 9.77 6.51
N GLU A 197 -24.25 10.42 7.38
CA GLU A 197 -24.43 11.88 7.34
C GLU A 197 -23.14 12.57 7.81
N VAL A 198 -22.49 12.02 8.83
CA VAL A 198 -21.22 12.53 9.37
C VAL A 198 -20.11 12.39 8.34
N ALA A 199 -19.94 11.20 7.77
CA ALA A 199 -18.93 10.91 6.75
C ALA A 199 -19.08 11.81 5.51
N LEU A 200 -20.32 11.98 5.02
CA LEU A 200 -20.58 12.85 3.88
C LEU A 200 -20.25 14.32 4.19
N ALA A 201 -20.67 14.81 5.36
CA ALA A 201 -20.40 16.19 5.75
C ALA A 201 -18.89 16.46 5.88
N ALA A 202 -18.15 15.55 6.50
CA ALA A 202 -16.70 15.64 6.64
C ALA A 202 -15.99 15.61 5.28
N LEU A 203 -16.32 14.64 4.41
CA LEU A 203 -15.78 14.55 3.06
C LEU A 203 -15.97 15.85 2.27
N LEU A 204 -17.19 16.41 2.29
CA LEU A 204 -17.50 17.63 1.53
C LEU A 204 -16.80 18.87 2.10
N ASP A 205 -16.61 18.94 3.42
CA ASP A 205 -15.90 20.04 4.07
C ASP A 205 -14.41 20.01 3.70
N GLU A 206 -13.78 18.83 3.76
CA GLU A 206 -12.38 18.66 3.36
C GLU A 206 -12.16 19.00 1.89
N LEU A 207 -12.98 18.46 0.97
CA LEU A 207 -12.89 18.73 -0.46
C LEU A 207 -13.06 20.21 -0.81
N ARG A 208 -13.84 20.98 -0.03
CA ARG A 208 -14.00 22.42 -0.22
C ARG A 208 -12.85 23.24 0.38
N SER A 209 -12.18 22.69 1.38
CA SER A 209 -11.05 23.35 2.04
C SER A 209 -9.72 23.07 1.34
N ASP A 210 -9.68 22.12 0.42
CA ASP A 210 -8.47 21.81 -0.37
C ASP A 210 -8.00 23.04 -1.14
N PRO A 211 -6.68 23.26 -1.22
CA PRO A 211 -6.14 24.29 -2.08
C PRO A 211 -6.47 23.99 -3.55
N PRO A 212 -6.71 25.01 -4.38
CA PRO A 212 -6.88 24.81 -5.80
C PRO A 212 -5.66 24.11 -6.38
N ASN A 213 -5.91 23.16 -7.29
CA ASN A 213 -4.86 22.42 -7.95
C ASN A 213 -3.94 23.37 -8.73
N PRO A 214 -2.61 23.30 -8.56
CA PRO A 214 -1.69 24.07 -9.38
C PRO A 214 -1.86 23.65 -10.85
N GLY A 215 -1.96 24.64 -11.75
CA GLY A 215 -2.26 24.40 -13.18
C GLY A 215 -1.16 23.62 -13.96
N ASP A 216 -0.06 23.33 -13.32
CA ASP A 216 1.05 22.50 -13.81
C ASP A 216 1.13 21.14 -13.10
N ALA A 217 0.18 20.86 -12.20
CA ALA A 217 0.12 19.57 -11.55
C ALA A 217 -0.17 18.50 -12.60
N ASN A 218 0.79 17.61 -12.74
CA ASN A 218 0.65 16.41 -13.54
C ASN A 218 -0.61 15.61 -13.10
N GLU A 219 -0.96 14.60 -13.83
CA GLU A 219 -2.08 13.63 -13.75
C GLU A 219 -2.58 13.19 -12.35
N ARG A 220 -2.00 13.67 -11.25
CA ARG A 220 -2.31 13.32 -9.87
C ARG A 220 -3.22 14.33 -9.15
N VAL A 221 -4.03 15.04 -9.91
CA VAL A 221 -4.88 16.09 -9.38
C VAL A 221 -6.33 15.60 -9.33
N PRO A 222 -7.07 15.82 -8.21
CA PRO A 222 -8.49 15.55 -8.14
C PRO A 222 -9.27 16.30 -9.24
N ASP A 223 -10.35 15.71 -9.73
CA ASP A 223 -11.20 16.36 -10.70
C ASP A 223 -11.87 17.59 -10.08
N GLU A 224 -12.09 18.63 -10.88
CA GLU A 224 -12.75 19.84 -10.41
C GLU A 224 -14.21 19.57 -10.00
N GLY A 225 -14.67 20.28 -9.00
CA GLY A 225 -16.05 20.24 -8.52
C GLY A 225 -16.43 18.93 -7.81
N ASN A 226 -15.47 18.17 -7.29
CA ASN A 226 -15.76 16.91 -6.61
C ASN A 226 -16.71 17.07 -5.41
N ALA A 227 -16.63 18.16 -4.64
CA ALA A 227 -17.53 18.38 -3.52
C ALA A 227 -19.01 18.41 -3.97
N GLU A 228 -19.32 19.16 -5.02
CA GLU A 228 -20.68 19.28 -5.56
C GLU A 228 -21.13 17.98 -6.26
N ARG A 229 -20.25 17.37 -7.03
CA ARG A 229 -20.52 16.10 -7.75
C ARG A 229 -20.78 14.95 -6.77
N LEU A 230 -20.02 14.84 -5.69
CA LEU A 230 -20.22 13.83 -4.66
C LEU A 230 -21.44 14.14 -3.77
N ALA A 231 -21.73 15.41 -3.49
CA ALA A 231 -22.96 15.78 -2.81
C ALA A 231 -24.20 15.35 -3.61
N GLU A 232 -24.23 15.60 -4.93
CA GLU A 232 -25.30 15.15 -5.82
C GLU A 232 -25.35 13.61 -5.90
N TRP A 233 -24.19 12.96 -5.99
CA TRP A 233 -24.08 11.51 -6.04
C TRP A 233 -24.72 10.85 -4.82
N PHE A 234 -24.36 11.28 -3.63
CA PHE A 234 -24.85 10.69 -2.38
C PHE A 234 -26.20 11.21 -1.91
N ALA A 235 -26.83 12.15 -2.64
CA ALA A 235 -28.25 12.50 -2.45
C ALA A 235 -29.21 11.37 -2.85
N SER A 236 -28.71 10.33 -3.53
CA SER A 236 -29.46 9.13 -3.91
C SER A 236 -29.02 7.94 -3.08
N ASP A 237 -30.00 7.11 -2.64
CA ASP A 237 -29.73 5.87 -1.89
C ASP A 237 -29.40 4.65 -2.78
N ARG A 238 -29.14 4.86 -4.07
CA ARG A 238 -28.76 3.77 -4.98
C ARG A 238 -27.42 3.16 -4.53
N PRO A 239 -27.29 1.82 -4.57
CA PRO A 239 -26.07 1.13 -4.21
C PRO A 239 -24.85 1.68 -4.98
N THR A 240 -23.77 1.93 -4.26
CA THR A 240 -22.52 2.45 -4.80
C THR A 240 -21.40 1.44 -4.61
N VAL A 241 -20.82 1.01 -5.73
CA VAL A 241 -19.58 0.21 -5.78
C VAL A 241 -18.41 1.16 -5.93
N LEU A 242 -17.41 1.03 -5.05
CA LEU A 242 -16.19 1.83 -5.06
C LEU A 242 -15.02 1.05 -5.66
N TYR A 243 -14.27 1.73 -6.49
CA TYR A 243 -12.90 1.38 -6.84
C TYR A 243 -11.98 2.54 -6.48
N PHE A 244 -10.86 2.28 -5.80
CA PHE A 244 -9.80 3.28 -5.64
C PHE A 244 -8.42 2.67 -5.84
N GLY A 245 -7.57 3.39 -6.56
CA GLY A 245 -6.22 2.96 -6.91
C GLY A 245 -5.75 3.49 -8.25
N LYS A 246 -4.60 3.01 -8.72
CA LYS A 246 -4.06 3.40 -10.03
C LYS A 246 -4.96 2.89 -11.15
N LEU A 247 -5.23 3.75 -12.14
CA LEU A 247 -5.99 3.39 -13.33
C LEU A 247 -5.02 2.86 -14.41
N LEU A 248 -4.63 1.60 -14.25
CA LEU A 248 -3.79 0.85 -15.18
C LEU A 248 -4.59 -0.37 -15.67
N TYR A 249 -4.30 -0.85 -16.87
CA TYR A 249 -4.98 -2.00 -17.46
C TYR A 249 -4.98 -3.23 -16.53
N ASN A 250 -3.83 -3.51 -15.93
CA ASN A 250 -3.64 -4.65 -15.03
C ASN A 250 -4.41 -4.55 -13.70
N LYS A 251 -4.96 -3.38 -13.35
CA LYS A 251 -5.84 -3.19 -12.19
C LYS A 251 -7.29 -3.61 -12.46
N GLY A 252 -7.63 -3.98 -13.70
CA GLY A 252 -8.85 -4.71 -14.03
C GLY A 252 -10.15 -3.91 -13.92
N VAL A 253 -10.13 -2.58 -13.90
CA VAL A 253 -11.36 -1.75 -13.81
C VAL A 253 -12.34 -2.04 -14.96
N HIS A 254 -11.84 -2.41 -16.13
CA HIS A 254 -12.68 -2.85 -17.26
C HIS A 254 -13.51 -4.11 -16.92
N VAL A 255 -12.95 -5.05 -16.14
CA VAL A 255 -13.69 -6.25 -15.67
C VAL A 255 -14.85 -5.83 -14.75
N LEU A 256 -14.62 -4.84 -13.87
CA LEU A 256 -15.69 -4.25 -13.05
C LEU A 256 -16.78 -3.62 -13.94
N PHE A 257 -16.41 -2.89 -15.00
CA PHE A 257 -17.39 -2.29 -15.91
C PHE A 257 -18.20 -3.32 -16.67
N ASP A 258 -17.58 -4.43 -17.09
CA ASP A 258 -18.30 -5.53 -17.71
C ASP A 258 -19.30 -6.16 -16.74
N ALA A 259 -18.91 -6.38 -15.49
CA ALA A 259 -19.81 -6.89 -14.45
C ALA A 259 -20.98 -5.93 -14.16
N LEU A 260 -20.72 -4.63 -14.10
CA LEU A 260 -21.77 -3.61 -13.83
C LEU A 260 -22.84 -3.54 -14.94
N ARG A 261 -22.51 -3.89 -16.18
CA ARG A 261 -23.50 -3.98 -17.27
C ARG A 261 -24.53 -5.09 -17.08
N GLU A 262 -24.24 -6.07 -16.22
CA GLU A 262 -25.16 -7.16 -15.86
C GLU A 262 -26.03 -6.84 -14.63
N LEU A 263 -25.85 -5.65 -14.04
CA LEU A 263 -26.55 -5.21 -12.82
C LEU A 263 -27.46 -4.02 -13.12
N GLU A 264 -28.65 -4.05 -12.57
CA GLU A 264 -29.59 -2.93 -12.63
C GLU A 264 -29.42 -2.02 -11.40
N ASP A 265 -29.55 -0.72 -11.59
CA ASP A 265 -29.58 0.30 -10.53
C ASP A 265 -28.32 0.39 -9.63
N VAL A 266 -27.21 -0.23 -10.01
CA VAL A 266 -25.93 -0.12 -9.31
C VAL A 266 -25.09 0.99 -9.93
N ARG A 267 -24.40 1.78 -9.09
CA ARG A 267 -23.51 2.87 -9.53
C ARG A 267 -22.07 2.55 -9.19
N ALA A 268 -21.13 3.10 -9.96
CA ALA A 268 -19.71 2.95 -9.70
C ALA A 268 -19.03 4.29 -9.45
N LEU A 269 -18.27 4.37 -8.39
CA LEU A 269 -17.39 5.48 -8.06
C LEU A 269 -15.94 5.04 -8.27
N ILE A 270 -15.24 5.73 -9.17
CA ILE A 270 -13.88 5.38 -9.61
C ILE A 270 -12.93 6.48 -9.15
N VAL A 271 -12.09 6.15 -8.19
CA VAL A 271 -11.11 7.06 -7.59
C VAL A 271 -9.71 6.66 -8.01
N GLY A 272 -8.98 7.58 -8.62
CA GLY A 272 -7.59 7.34 -8.99
C GLY A 272 -7.15 8.00 -10.27
N PHE A 273 -5.93 7.68 -10.67
CA PHE A 273 -5.27 8.21 -11.86
C PHE A 273 -4.42 7.14 -12.54
N GLY A 274 -4.08 7.34 -13.80
CA GLY A 274 -3.20 6.45 -14.58
C GLY A 274 -3.53 6.48 -16.06
N ASP A 275 -2.62 5.93 -16.86
CA ASP A 275 -2.65 5.99 -18.32
C ASP A 275 -3.87 5.32 -18.95
N TYR A 276 -4.53 4.41 -18.21
CA TYR A 276 -5.72 3.71 -18.69
C TYR A 276 -7.03 4.48 -18.46
N ARG A 277 -6.98 5.65 -17.82
CA ARG A 277 -8.18 6.44 -17.47
C ARG A 277 -9.01 6.82 -18.69
N GLU A 278 -8.39 7.36 -19.73
CA GLU A 278 -9.09 7.83 -20.94
C GLU A 278 -9.89 6.71 -21.61
N GLU A 279 -9.32 5.52 -21.74
CA GLU A 279 -10.02 4.35 -22.28
C GLU A 279 -11.16 3.90 -21.37
N LEU A 280 -10.95 3.93 -20.04
CA LEU A 280 -12.00 3.60 -19.09
C LEU A 280 -13.20 4.54 -19.17
N GLU A 281 -12.97 5.85 -19.34
CA GLU A 281 -14.06 6.83 -19.50
C GLU A 281 -14.90 6.57 -20.76
N GLN A 282 -14.26 6.08 -21.85
CA GLN A 282 -14.95 5.73 -23.10
C GLN A 282 -15.83 4.48 -22.98
N ILE A 283 -15.45 3.53 -22.13
CA ILE A 283 -16.17 2.25 -21.96
C ILE A 283 -17.01 2.19 -20.69
N ALA A 284 -17.03 3.25 -19.89
CA ALA A 284 -17.74 3.28 -18.62
C ALA A 284 -19.25 3.07 -18.78
N PRO A 285 -19.88 2.18 -18.01
CA PRO A 285 -21.33 2.04 -18.04
C PRO A 285 -22.01 3.29 -17.47
N PRO A 286 -23.30 3.54 -17.83
CA PRO A 286 -24.09 4.60 -17.22
C PRO A 286 -24.11 4.47 -15.68
N GLY A 287 -24.03 5.60 -14.98
CA GLY A 287 -23.95 5.59 -13.51
C GLY A 287 -22.52 5.41 -12.98
N THR A 288 -21.51 5.72 -13.79
CA THR A 288 -20.11 5.77 -13.36
C THR A 288 -19.68 7.22 -13.12
N LEU A 289 -19.02 7.49 -12.00
CA LEU A 289 -18.42 8.79 -11.67
C LEU A 289 -16.91 8.60 -11.43
N PHE A 290 -16.09 9.37 -12.13
CA PHE A 290 -14.65 9.49 -11.89
C PHE A 290 -14.37 10.75 -11.06
N THR A 291 -13.48 10.66 -10.08
CA THR A 291 -13.10 11.77 -9.21
C THR A 291 -11.66 12.25 -9.40
N GLY A 292 -10.86 11.52 -10.20
CA GLY A 292 -9.42 11.65 -10.10
C GLY A 292 -8.88 11.05 -8.78
N PRO A 293 -7.60 11.26 -8.46
CA PRO A 293 -7.04 10.80 -7.19
C PRO A 293 -7.62 11.58 -6.02
N LEU A 294 -7.87 10.89 -4.91
CA LEU A 294 -8.21 11.47 -3.62
C LEU A 294 -7.13 11.08 -2.59
N GLU A 295 -6.92 11.92 -1.59
CA GLU A 295 -6.01 11.63 -0.49
C GLU A 295 -6.63 10.63 0.50
N HIS A 296 -5.82 10.00 1.35
CA HIS A 296 -6.28 9.02 2.35
C HIS A 296 -7.36 9.61 3.27
N ARG A 297 -7.21 10.85 3.73
CA ARG A 297 -8.21 11.54 4.57
C ARG A 297 -9.59 11.62 3.88
N HIS A 298 -9.64 11.88 2.57
CA HIS A 298 -10.90 11.85 1.81
C HIS A 298 -11.45 10.42 1.69
N LEU A 299 -10.57 9.43 1.48
CA LEU A 299 -10.95 8.01 1.38
C LEU A 299 -11.51 7.49 2.70
N ALA A 300 -11.00 7.93 3.84
CA ALA A 300 -11.51 7.58 5.16
C ALA A 300 -13.00 7.90 5.31
N HIS A 301 -13.43 9.05 4.80
CA HIS A 301 -14.84 9.47 4.81
C HIS A 301 -15.64 8.95 3.61
N LEU A 302 -15.00 8.66 2.48
CA LEU A 302 -15.67 8.19 1.27
C LEU A 302 -16.05 6.70 1.36
N ILE A 303 -15.17 5.87 1.87
CA ILE A 303 -15.36 4.41 1.92
C ILE A 303 -16.62 4.02 2.73
N PRO A 304 -16.90 4.61 3.91
CA PRO A 304 -18.13 4.32 4.67
C PRO A 304 -19.42 4.64 3.92
N LEU A 305 -19.37 5.50 2.90
CA LEU A 305 -20.53 5.87 2.07
C LEU A 305 -20.84 4.85 0.98
N CYS A 306 -19.93 3.88 0.75
CA CYS A 306 -20.01 2.92 -0.34
C CYS A 306 -20.32 1.50 0.17
N ASP A 307 -21.19 0.77 -0.55
CA ASP A 307 -21.68 -0.53 -0.13
C ASP A 307 -20.65 -1.65 -0.29
N VAL A 308 -19.92 -1.64 -1.41
CA VAL A 308 -18.90 -2.63 -1.75
C VAL A 308 -17.68 -1.94 -2.36
N THR A 309 -16.49 -2.30 -1.90
CA THR A 309 -15.24 -1.87 -2.52
C THR A 309 -14.64 -3.02 -3.30
N VAL A 310 -14.40 -2.82 -4.61
CA VAL A 310 -13.92 -3.86 -5.50
C VAL A 310 -12.45 -3.68 -5.83
N VAL A 311 -11.67 -4.75 -5.73
CA VAL A 311 -10.27 -4.83 -6.17
C VAL A 311 -10.15 -5.84 -7.30
N PRO A 312 -10.44 -5.44 -8.56
CA PRO A 312 -10.59 -6.37 -9.68
C PRO A 312 -9.26 -6.64 -10.40
N SER A 313 -8.12 -6.46 -9.73
CA SER A 313 -6.79 -6.61 -10.32
C SER A 313 -6.66 -7.95 -11.06
N ILE A 314 -6.12 -7.92 -12.28
CA ILE A 314 -5.82 -9.11 -13.09
C ILE A 314 -4.33 -9.45 -13.07
N PHE A 315 -3.55 -8.75 -12.26
CA PHE A 315 -2.11 -8.93 -12.08
C PHE A 315 -1.80 -9.13 -10.60
N PRO A 316 -0.80 -9.93 -10.25
CA PRO A 316 -0.46 -10.23 -8.85
C PRO A 316 -0.28 -8.99 -7.98
N GLU A 317 -0.90 -9.03 -6.83
CA GLU A 317 -0.81 -8.00 -5.77
C GLU A 317 -0.03 -8.55 -4.58
N ALA A 318 0.79 -7.70 -3.97
CA ALA A 318 1.61 -8.11 -2.83
C ALA A 318 0.79 -8.48 -1.59
N PHE A 319 -0.35 -7.79 -1.36
CA PHE A 319 -1.24 -8.06 -0.23
C PHE A 319 -2.69 -7.71 -0.53
N GLY A 320 -3.00 -6.45 -0.86
CA GLY A 320 -4.37 -5.97 -1.05
C GLY A 320 -4.78 -4.94 0.00
N MET A 321 -3.92 -3.93 0.21
CA MET A 321 -4.18 -2.84 1.18
C MET A 321 -5.57 -2.22 1.02
N VAL A 322 -5.99 -1.94 -0.22
CA VAL A 322 -7.32 -1.39 -0.55
C VAL A 322 -8.45 -2.20 0.07
N ALA A 323 -8.37 -3.55 0.03
CA ALA A 323 -9.39 -4.41 0.62
C ALA A 323 -9.38 -4.35 2.16
N ALA A 324 -8.21 -4.22 2.77
CA ALA A 324 -8.07 -4.09 4.21
C ALA A 324 -8.58 -2.71 4.71
N GLU A 325 -8.26 -1.64 4.00
CA GLU A 325 -8.77 -0.28 4.27
C GLU A 325 -10.30 -0.22 4.13
N ALA A 326 -10.85 -0.83 3.06
CA ALA A 326 -12.28 -0.94 2.87
C ALA A 326 -12.97 -1.68 4.03
N ALA A 327 -12.43 -2.84 4.43
CA ALA A 327 -12.97 -3.61 5.54
C ALA A 327 -12.82 -2.88 6.88
N ALA A 328 -11.73 -2.13 7.09
CA ALA A 328 -11.53 -1.29 8.26
C ALA A 328 -12.59 -0.19 8.37
N ALA A 329 -12.92 0.48 7.28
CA ALA A 329 -13.90 1.56 7.20
C ALA A 329 -15.37 1.08 7.09
N GLY A 330 -15.62 -0.25 7.10
CA GLY A 330 -16.96 -0.82 7.12
C GLY A 330 -17.61 -1.06 5.74
N SER A 331 -16.90 -0.81 4.63
CA SER A 331 -17.31 -1.24 3.29
C SER A 331 -16.99 -2.73 3.09
N LEU A 332 -17.84 -3.46 2.36
CA LEU A 332 -17.58 -4.88 2.07
C LEU A 332 -16.52 -5.00 0.96
N PRO A 333 -15.35 -5.59 1.22
CA PRO A 333 -14.35 -5.80 0.18
C PRO A 333 -14.73 -6.96 -0.73
N LEU A 334 -14.50 -6.81 -2.04
CA LEU A 334 -14.65 -7.89 -3.03
C LEU A 334 -13.44 -7.89 -3.95
N VAL A 335 -12.63 -8.94 -3.91
CA VAL A 335 -11.33 -9.00 -4.54
C VAL A 335 -11.21 -10.12 -5.57
N ALA A 336 -10.36 -9.94 -6.58
CA ALA A 336 -9.99 -11.01 -7.50
C ALA A 336 -9.19 -12.10 -6.77
N ARG A 337 -9.46 -13.38 -7.07
CA ARG A 337 -8.90 -14.55 -6.36
C ARG A 337 -7.52 -14.93 -6.91
N HIS A 338 -6.49 -14.20 -6.53
CA HIS A 338 -5.09 -14.58 -6.80
C HIS A 338 -4.14 -13.87 -5.84
N SER A 339 -2.91 -14.36 -5.71
CA SER A 339 -1.80 -13.75 -4.97
C SER A 339 -2.21 -13.24 -3.57
N GLY A 340 -1.70 -12.12 -3.10
CA GLY A 340 -2.05 -11.51 -1.82
C GLY A 340 -3.55 -11.14 -1.69
N LEU A 341 -4.27 -10.95 -2.80
CA LEU A 341 -5.72 -10.72 -2.77
C LEU A 341 -6.50 -11.96 -2.30
N ALA A 342 -6.09 -13.16 -2.73
CA ALA A 342 -6.70 -14.39 -2.23
C ALA A 342 -6.44 -14.56 -0.72
N GLU A 343 -5.22 -14.26 -0.28
CA GLU A 343 -4.83 -14.37 1.13
C GLU A 343 -5.63 -13.44 2.05
N ILE A 344 -5.87 -12.18 1.61
CA ILE A 344 -6.70 -11.26 2.40
C ILE A 344 -8.16 -11.72 2.44
N ALA A 345 -8.74 -12.18 1.32
CA ALA A 345 -10.10 -12.69 1.29
C ALA A 345 -10.29 -13.92 2.20
N GLU A 346 -9.35 -14.86 2.17
CA GLU A 346 -9.32 -16.01 3.08
C GLU A 346 -9.17 -15.58 4.53
N GLY A 347 -8.30 -14.62 4.78
CA GLY A 347 -8.09 -14.05 6.11
C GLY A 347 -9.32 -13.39 6.71
N LEU A 348 -10.18 -12.77 5.89
CA LEU A 348 -11.47 -12.18 6.28
C LEU A 348 -12.54 -13.25 6.52
N GLY A 349 -12.37 -14.47 6.00
CA GLY A 349 -13.11 -15.67 6.38
C GLY A 349 -14.50 -15.82 5.77
N ASP A 350 -14.90 -15.02 4.76
CA ASP A 350 -16.15 -15.18 4.04
C ASP A 350 -15.91 -15.35 2.54
N PRO A 351 -16.40 -16.45 1.93
CA PRO A 351 -16.17 -16.74 0.51
C PRO A 351 -16.83 -15.75 -0.46
N ARG A 352 -17.73 -14.90 0.04
CA ARG A 352 -18.35 -13.83 -0.76
C ARG A 352 -17.38 -12.70 -1.08
N PHE A 353 -16.27 -12.57 -0.36
CA PHE A 353 -15.26 -11.53 -0.56
C PHE A 353 -14.31 -11.77 -1.74
N ALA A 354 -14.43 -12.91 -2.43
CA ALA A 354 -13.59 -13.21 -3.58
C ALA A 354 -14.40 -13.65 -4.80
N PHE A 355 -13.90 -13.27 -5.98
CA PHE A 355 -14.42 -13.72 -7.28
C PHE A 355 -13.27 -14.22 -8.16
N GLU A 356 -13.61 -15.04 -9.19
CA GLU A 356 -12.61 -15.59 -10.10
C GLU A 356 -11.97 -14.49 -10.94
N THR A 357 -10.64 -14.45 -10.97
CA THR A 357 -9.85 -13.40 -11.62
C THR A 357 -10.21 -13.23 -13.09
N GLY A 358 -10.59 -12.00 -13.49
CA GLY A 358 -10.96 -11.68 -14.86
C GLY A 358 -12.36 -12.14 -15.27
N ASP A 359 -13.11 -12.80 -14.40
CA ASP A 359 -14.48 -13.26 -14.68
C ASP A 359 -15.51 -12.20 -14.25
N ALA A 360 -15.98 -11.43 -15.23
CA ALA A 360 -17.00 -10.39 -15.01
C ALA A 360 -18.34 -10.95 -14.57
N ALA A 361 -18.71 -12.16 -15.02
CA ALA A 361 -19.99 -12.79 -14.65
C ALA A 361 -19.98 -13.25 -13.18
N ASP A 362 -18.88 -13.87 -12.72
CA ASP A 362 -18.71 -14.21 -11.31
C ASP A 362 -18.67 -12.93 -10.43
N LEU A 363 -17.95 -11.89 -10.87
CA LEU A 363 -17.95 -10.58 -10.18
C LEU A 363 -19.36 -10.00 -10.06
N ALA A 364 -20.16 -10.01 -11.13
CA ALA A 364 -21.54 -9.54 -11.12
C ALA A 364 -22.41 -10.37 -10.16
N GLY A 365 -22.24 -11.69 -10.16
CA GLY A 365 -22.93 -12.59 -9.24
C GLY A 365 -22.61 -12.31 -7.77
N LYS A 366 -21.33 -12.10 -7.46
CA LYS A 366 -20.85 -11.74 -6.10
C LYS A 366 -21.35 -10.36 -5.66
N LEU A 367 -21.27 -9.36 -6.54
CA LEU A 367 -21.81 -8.01 -6.27
C LEU A 367 -23.29 -8.07 -5.94
N ARG A 368 -24.09 -8.77 -6.77
CA ARG A 368 -25.52 -8.95 -6.52
C ARG A 368 -25.76 -9.59 -5.15
N ALA A 369 -25.04 -10.67 -4.84
CA ALA A 369 -25.19 -11.37 -3.56
C ALA A 369 -24.87 -10.49 -2.36
N LEU A 370 -23.86 -9.59 -2.44
CA LEU A 370 -23.49 -8.67 -1.35
C LEU A 370 -24.49 -7.51 -1.24
N LEU A 371 -24.93 -6.94 -2.37
CA LEU A 371 -25.84 -5.79 -2.39
C LEU A 371 -27.27 -6.14 -1.97
N GLU A 372 -27.71 -7.37 -2.24
CA GLU A 372 -29.05 -7.88 -1.86
C GLU A 372 -29.12 -8.37 -0.40
N LEU A 373 -28.00 -8.37 0.34
CA LEU A 373 -28.02 -8.77 1.75
C LEU A 373 -28.98 -7.89 2.57
N PRO A 374 -29.75 -8.50 3.49
CA PRO A 374 -30.48 -7.72 4.50
C PRO A 374 -29.51 -6.81 5.28
N ALA A 375 -29.97 -5.61 5.62
CA ALA A 375 -29.13 -4.60 6.28
C ALA A 375 -28.41 -5.12 7.53
N ASP A 376 -29.09 -5.93 8.36
CA ASP A 376 -28.50 -6.53 9.55
C ASP A 376 -27.42 -7.59 9.23
N GLU A 377 -27.58 -8.33 8.14
CA GLU A 377 -26.57 -9.31 7.72
C GLU A 377 -25.35 -8.61 7.12
N ARG A 378 -25.60 -7.57 6.30
CA ARG A 378 -24.53 -6.73 5.73
C ARG A 378 -23.70 -6.11 6.85
N ARG A 379 -24.32 -5.53 7.86
CA ARG A 379 -23.64 -4.95 9.03
C ARG A 379 -22.84 -6.00 9.78
N ARG A 380 -23.41 -7.17 10.10
CA ARG A 380 -22.66 -8.25 10.78
C ARG A 380 -21.45 -8.71 9.99
N LEU A 381 -21.56 -8.78 8.66
CA LEU A 381 -20.48 -9.16 7.78
C LEU A 381 -19.37 -8.11 7.77
N ALA A 382 -19.72 -6.83 7.66
CA ALA A 382 -18.77 -5.72 7.73
C ALA A 382 -18.06 -5.66 9.09
N ASP A 383 -18.81 -5.80 10.20
CA ASP A 383 -18.25 -5.83 11.56
C ASP A 383 -17.27 -7.00 11.76
N ALA A 384 -17.57 -8.17 11.17
CA ALA A 384 -16.68 -9.33 11.24
C ALA A 384 -15.39 -9.09 10.44
N ALA A 385 -15.50 -8.53 9.24
CA ALA A 385 -14.35 -8.15 8.42
C ALA A 385 -13.46 -7.12 9.14
N ARG A 386 -14.06 -6.04 9.69
CA ARG A 386 -13.33 -5.04 10.47
C ARG A 386 -12.59 -5.64 11.67
N ARG A 387 -13.28 -6.47 12.48
CA ARG A 387 -12.62 -7.13 13.62
C ARG A 387 -11.37 -7.90 13.19
N THR A 388 -11.46 -8.62 12.08
CA THR A 388 -10.30 -9.34 11.52
C THR A 388 -9.16 -8.39 11.15
N VAL A 389 -9.46 -7.25 10.51
CA VAL A 389 -8.45 -6.25 10.16
C VAL A 389 -7.80 -5.67 11.41
N VAL A 390 -8.60 -5.28 12.41
CA VAL A 390 -8.10 -4.72 13.68
C VAL A 390 -7.17 -5.71 14.39
N GLU A 391 -7.57 -6.98 14.47
CA GLU A 391 -6.80 -8.02 15.16
C GLU A 391 -5.53 -8.42 14.43
N LYS A 392 -5.60 -8.60 13.10
CA LYS A 392 -4.50 -9.18 12.34
C LYS A 392 -3.64 -8.16 11.62
N TRP A 393 -4.24 -7.06 11.14
CA TRP A 393 -3.61 -6.13 10.18
C TRP A 393 -3.63 -4.67 10.63
N SER A 394 -4.02 -4.34 11.86
CA SER A 394 -3.77 -2.99 12.39
C SER A 394 -2.27 -2.74 12.55
N TRP A 395 -1.83 -1.49 12.36
CA TRP A 395 -0.43 -1.14 12.54
C TRP A 395 0.15 -1.54 13.90
N PRO A 396 -0.55 -1.35 15.06
CA PRO A 396 -0.05 -1.85 16.34
C PRO A 396 0.18 -3.37 16.35
N SER A 397 -0.74 -4.16 15.77
CA SER A 397 -0.60 -5.63 15.68
C SER A 397 0.57 -6.03 14.81
N VAL A 398 0.74 -5.39 13.65
CA VAL A 398 1.84 -5.64 12.71
C VAL A 398 3.18 -5.26 13.35
N ALA A 399 3.27 -4.08 13.95
CA ALA A 399 4.48 -3.57 14.60
C ALA A 399 4.96 -4.50 15.72
N ALA A 400 4.03 -5.04 16.53
CA ALA A 400 4.35 -6.00 17.60
C ALA A 400 4.89 -7.33 17.05
N ARG A 401 4.28 -7.87 15.96
CA ARG A 401 4.74 -9.12 15.33
C ARG A 401 6.11 -9.02 14.69
N LEU A 402 6.52 -7.85 14.21
CA LEU A 402 7.86 -7.64 13.64
C LEU A 402 8.97 -7.63 14.70
N LEU A 403 8.63 -7.48 15.98
CA LEU A 403 9.57 -7.50 17.12
C LEU A 403 9.53 -8.80 17.94
N SER A 404 8.65 -9.74 17.56
CA SER A 404 8.45 -11.01 18.29
C SER A 404 9.43 -12.13 17.87
#